data_123424bba2937fb03b58b5e7c7de750f
#
_entry.id   123424bba2937fb03b58b5e7c7de750f
#
_cell.length_a   1.000
_cell.length_b   1.000
_cell.length_c   1.000
_cell.angle_alpha   90.00
_cell.angle_beta   90.00
_cell.angle_gamma   90.00
#
_symmetry.space_group_name_H-M   'P 1'
#
loop_
_entity.id
_entity.type
_entity.pdbx_description
1 polymer ?
#
loop_
_entity_poly.entity_id
_entity_poly.type
_entity_poly.pdbx_seq_one_letter_code
_entity_poly.pdbx_strand_id
1 'polypeptide(L)'
;MGTSIVSRLLVEEGMMILAGIFAAIACVIFVVLTAGFLRYRRPSFERTTMAEWSMFFIGILALGAALSGLTDIPTFRLVGFWIGGPVTVITWAIQLTRFDGEPKFTWGLPLVGPMISASVSGWLANDYGPLYHVMGTVFFFMSLVTAVPTFAR
;
A
#
# COMPACT_ATOMS: atom_id res chain seq x y z
N MET A 1 -7.26 -0.38 -4.22
CA MET A 1 -5.91 -0.96 -4.25
C MET A 1 -5.67 -1.84 -5.49
N GLY A 2 -6.37 -2.95 -5.70
CA GLY A 2 -6.19 -3.79 -6.89
C GLY A 2 -6.29 -3.03 -8.22
N THR A 3 -7.30 -2.18 -8.37
CA THR A 3 -7.50 -1.34 -9.55
C THR A 3 -6.32 -0.39 -9.83
N SER A 4 -5.67 0.15 -8.81
CA SER A 4 -4.49 1.02 -8.97
C SER A 4 -3.28 0.25 -9.46
N ILE A 5 -3.10 -0.99 -8.98
CA ILE A 5 -2.01 -1.88 -9.43
C ILE A 5 -2.23 -2.28 -10.88
N VAL A 6 -3.46 -2.66 -11.25
CA VAL A 6 -3.81 -2.98 -12.63
C VAL A 6 -3.56 -1.80 -13.56
N SER A 7 -3.97 -0.58 -13.14
CA SER A 7 -3.69 0.64 -13.90
C SER A 7 -2.18 0.81 -14.17
N ARG A 8 -1.34 0.60 -13.15
CA ARG A 8 0.11 0.73 -13.31
C ARG A 8 0.70 -0.30 -14.28
N LEU A 9 0.28 -1.57 -14.17
CA LEU A 9 0.71 -2.62 -15.10
C LEU A 9 0.30 -2.32 -16.54
N LEU A 10 -0.91 -1.80 -16.74
CA LEU A 10 -1.39 -1.42 -18.07
C LEU A 10 -0.58 -0.27 -18.71
N VAL A 11 -0.05 0.64 -17.88
CA VAL A 11 0.89 1.67 -18.38
C VAL A 11 2.17 1.02 -18.90
N GLU A 12 2.72 0.03 -18.18
CA GLU A 12 3.95 -0.68 -18.59
C GLU A 12 3.74 -1.48 -19.87
N GLU A 13 2.52 -1.98 -20.10
CA GLU A 13 2.13 -2.66 -21.36
C GLU A 13 1.71 -1.69 -22.48
N GLY A 14 1.79 -0.39 -22.28
CA GLY A 14 1.45 0.62 -23.27
C GLY A 14 -0.05 0.85 -23.48
N MET A 15 -0.92 0.25 -22.67
CA MET A 15 -2.39 0.37 -22.77
C MET A 15 -2.92 1.60 -22.02
N MET A 16 -2.50 2.81 -22.42
CA MET A 16 -2.77 4.07 -21.72
C MET A 16 -4.24 4.36 -21.48
N ILE A 17 -5.13 4.08 -22.45
CA ILE A 17 -6.58 4.35 -22.31
C ILE A 17 -7.16 3.47 -21.20
N LEU A 18 -6.84 2.18 -21.23
CA LEU A 18 -7.31 1.23 -20.21
C LEU A 18 -6.75 1.57 -18.83
N ALA A 19 -5.47 1.91 -18.77
CA ALA A 19 -4.82 2.38 -17.55
C ALA A 19 -5.53 3.60 -16.96
N GLY A 20 -5.91 4.57 -17.79
CA GLY A 20 -6.66 5.75 -17.38
C GLY A 20 -8.04 5.42 -16.80
N ILE A 21 -8.78 4.50 -17.41
CA ILE A 21 -10.08 4.03 -16.90
C ILE A 21 -9.93 3.40 -15.53
N PHE A 22 -8.97 2.48 -15.35
CA PHE A 22 -8.73 1.83 -14.05
C PHE A 22 -8.26 2.82 -12.99
N ALA A 23 -7.45 3.82 -13.35
CA ALA A 23 -7.05 4.89 -12.43
C ALA A 23 -8.25 5.75 -12.00
N ALA A 24 -9.14 6.12 -12.93
CA ALA A 24 -10.35 6.87 -12.62
C ALA A 24 -11.26 6.11 -11.65
N ILE A 25 -11.47 4.81 -11.88
CA ILE A 25 -12.20 3.93 -10.97
C ILE A 25 -11.52 3.90 -9.60
N ALA A 26 -10.19 3.76 -9.54
CA ALA A 26 -9.43 3.77 -8.30
C ALA A 26 -9.59 5.09 -7.54
N CYS A 27 -9.57 6.23 -8.23
CA CYS A 27 -9.80 7.55 -7.63
C CYS A 27 -11.21 7.66 -7.02
N VAL A 28 -12.24 7.21 -7.74
CA VAL A 28 -13.63 7.23 -7.23
C VAL A 28 -13.75 6.37 -5.97
N ILE A 29 -13.24 5.14 -6.01
CA ILE A 29 -13.23 4.25 -4.84
C ILE A 29 -12.48 4.91 -3.68
N PHE A 30 -11.34 5.53 -3.94
CA PHE A 30 -10.55 6.21 -2.92
C PHE A 30 -11.30 7.38 -2.28
N VAL A 31 -11.99 8.20 -3.06
CA VAL A 31 -12.82 9.31 -2.56
C VAL A 31 -13.94 8.78 -1.66
N VAL A 32 -14.64 7.72 -2.08
CA VAL A 32 -15.71 7.10 -1.29
C VAL A 32 -15.16 6.54 0.03
N LEU A 33 -14.02 5.86 -0.01
CA LEU A 33 -13.37 5.33 1.20
C LEU A 33 -12.90 6.46 2.12
N THR A 34 -12.38 7.56 1.56
CA THR A 34 -11.96 8.73 2.34
C THR A 34 -13.16 9.38 3.03
N ALA A 35 -14.27 9.54 2.32
CA ALA A 35 -15.51 10.06 2.92
C ALA A 35 -16.00 9.16 4.05
N GLY A 36 -15.97 7.84 3.87
CA GLY A 36 -16.26 6.85 4.92
C GLY A 36 -15.33 6.98 6.12
N PHE A 37 -14.02 7.09 5.87
CA PHE A 37 -13.01 7.29 6.93
C PHE A 37 -13.29 8.55 7.76
N LEU A 38 -13.54 9.66 7.11
CA LEU A 38 -13.81 10.92 7.79
C LEU A 38 -15.12 10.89 8.61
N ARG A 39 -16.12 10.14 8.13
CA ARG A 39 -17.42 10.00 8.81
C ARG A 39 -17.36 9.08 10.03
N TYR A 40 -16.57 8.03 9.98
CA TYR A 40 -16.51 6.97 11.01
C TYR A 40 -15.18 6.92 11.74
N ARG A 41 -14.62 8.06 12.14
CA ARG A 41 -13.28 8.18 12.76
C ARG A 41 -13.05 7.29 13.99
N ARG A 42 -14.10 7.05 14.82
CA ARG A 42 -13.95 6.33 16.09
C ARG A 42 -13.65 4.84 15.94
N PRO A 43 -14.31 4.08 15.05
CA PRO A 43 -14.04 2.66 14.88
C PRO A 43 -12.67 2.37 14.28
N SER A 44 -12.04 3.33 13.61
CA SER A 44 -10.84 3.15 12.79
C SER A 44 -9.59 2.71 13.55
N PHE A 45 -9.50 3.02 14.84
CA PHE A 45 -8.32 2.74 15.67
C PHE A 45 -8.55 1.62 16.69
N GLU A 46 -9.71 0.98 16.68
CA GLU A 46 -9.97 -0.20 17.52
C GLU A 46 -9.19 -1.42 17.00
N ARG A 47 -8.85 -2.32 17.92
CA ARG A 47 -8.08 -3.55 17.63
C ARG A 47 -8.66 -4.39 16.51
N THR A 48 -9.98 -4.43 16.40
CA THR A 48 -10.72 -5.26 15.44
C THR A 48 -10.76 -4.67 14.03
N THR A 49 -10.71 -3.34 13.90
CA THR A 49 -10.88 -2.62 12.64
C THR A 49 -9.57 -2.04 12.09
N MET A 50 -8.49 -2.09 12.88
CA MET A 50 -7.20 -1.51 12.50
C MET A 50 -6.62 -2.14 11.22
N ALA A 51 -6.81 -3.44 11.02
CA ALA A 51 -6.34 -4.13 9.82
C ALA A 51 -7.05 -3.60 8.55
N GLU A 52 -8.34 -3.33 8.64
CA GLU A 52 -9.14 -2.80 7.53
C GLU A 52 -8.73 -1.36 7.20
N TRP A 53 -8.46 -0.54 8.21
CA TRP A 53 -7.99 0.83 8.01
C TRP A 53 -6.57 0.93 7.49
N SER A 54 -5.70 -0.04 7.79
CA SER A 54 -4.37 -0.12 7.17
C SER A 54 -4.46 -0.18 5.64
N MET A 55 -5.50 -0.84 5.11
CA MET A 55 -5.76 -0.92 3.67
C MET A 55 -6.01 0.45 3.02
N PHE A 56 -6.52 1.42 3.76
CA PHE A 56 -6.70 2.78 3.26
C PHE A 56 -5.34 3.43 2.93
N PHE A 57 -4.37 3.32 3.82
CA PHE A 57 -3.03 3.89 3.62
C PHE A 57 -2.24 3.15 2.53
N ILE A 58 -2.43 1.84 2.43
CA ILE A 58 -1.91 1.06 1.30
C ILE A 58 -2.56 1.51 -0.02
N GLY A 59 -3.83 1.89 0.03
CA GLY A 59 -4.54 2.49 -1.10
C GLY A 59 -3.90 3.80 -1.58
N ILE A 60 -3.44 4.65 -0.66
CA ILE A 60 -2.72 5.90 -0.98
C ILE A 60 -1.42 5.58 -1.72
N LEU A 61 -0.64 4.61 -1.23
CA LEU A 61 0.59 4.16 -1.90
C LEU A 61 0.33 3.70 -3.34
N ALA A 62 -0.66 2.82 -3.51
CA ALA A 62 -0.99 2.26 -4.81
C ALA A 62 -1.56 3.31 -5.77
N LEU A 63 -2.36 4.25 -5.27
CA LEU A 63 -2.91 5.35 -6.06
C LEU A 63 -1.82 6.33 -6.51
N GLY A 64 -0.91 6.69 -5.60
CA GLY A 64 0.24 7.53 -5.92
C GLY A 64 1.11 6.90 -7.02
N ALA A 65 1.34 5.60 -6.96
CA ALA A 65 2.08 4.87 -7.99
C ALA A 65 1.33 4.84 -9.35
N ALA A 66 0.01 4.63 -9.34
CA ALA A 66 -0.81 4.63 -10.55
C ALA A 66 -0.84 6.01 -11.23
N LEU A 67 -1.07 7.07 -10.46
CA LEU A 67 -1.09 8.44 -10.97
C LEU A 67 0.28 8.87 -11.51
N SER A 68 1.35 8.53 -10.80
CA SER A 68 2.72 8.78 -11.28
C SER A 68 2.99 8.08 -12.61
N GLY A 69 2.49 6.86 -12.80
CA GLY A 69 2.66 6.15 -14.06
C GLY A 69 1.89 6.74 -15.23
N LEU A 70 0.70 7.31 -14.98
CA LEU A 70 -0.13 7.92 -16.03
C LEU A 70 0.32 9.34 -16.41
N THR A 71 0.79 10.12 -15.43
CA THR A 71 1.13 11.53 -15.62
C THR A 71 2.62 11.76 -15.86
N ASP A 72 3.43 10.73 -15.68
CA ASP A 72 4.89 10.78 -15.69
C ASP A 72 5.49 11.77 -14.65
N ILE A 73 4.70 12.05 -13.59
CA ILE A 73 5.09 12.94 -12.50
C ILE A 73 5.46 12.11 -11.27
N PRO A 74 6.77 11.96 -10.93
CA PRO A 74 7.20 11.11 -9.83
C PRO A 74 6.77 11.63 -8.45
N THR A 75 6.40 12.91 -8.35
CA THR A 75 5.95 13.53 -7.09
C THR A 75 4.70 12.85 -6.52
N PHE A 76 3.77 12.36 -7.33
CA PHE A 76 2.60 11.63 -6.82
C PHE A 76 3.00 10.35 -6.08
N ARG A 77 3.99 9.64 -6.59
CA ARG A 77 4.55 8.45 -5.97
C ARG A 77 5.26 8.79 -4.67
N LEU A 78 6.03 9.87 -4.67
CA LEU A 78 6.76 10.36 -3.49
C LEU A 78 5.79 10.73 -2.35
N VAL A 79 4.76 11.51 -2.64
CA VAL A 79 3.73 11.90 -1.66
C VAL A 79 3.00 10.67 -1.12
N GLY A 80 2.57 9.77 -2.01
CA GLY A 80 1.92 8.51 -1.62
C GLY A 80 2.81 7.67 -0.69
N PHE A 81 4.11 7.59 -1.00
CA PHE A 81 5.09 6.86 -0.20
C PHE A 81 5.27 7.45 1.21
N TRP A 82 5.44 8.75 1.33
CA TRP A 82 5.66 9.40 2.64
C TRP A 82 4.41 9.43 3.52
N ILE A 83 3.22 9.37 2.94
CA ILE A 83 1.97 9.24 3.71
C ILE A 83 1.71 7.78 4.07
N GLY A 84 1.77 6.88 3.10
CA GLY A 84 1.40 5.48 3.29
C GLY A 84 2.50 4.63 3.93
N GLY A 85 3.78 4.84 3.57
CA GLY A 85 4.91 4.05 4.05
C GLY A 85 5.06 4.02 5.56
N PRO A 86 5.16 5.15 6.27
CA PRO A 86 5.27 5.18 7.72
C PRO A 86 4.09 4.48 8.43
N VAL A 87 2.88 4.65 7.90
CA VAL A 87 1.69 4.01 8.49
C VAL A 87 1.73 2.50 8.28
N THR A 88 2.22 2.01 7.14
CA THR A 88 2.40 0.56 6.94
C THR A 88 3.40 -0.05 7.92
N VAL A 89 4.47 0.67 8.28
CA VAL A 89 5.42 0.23 9.33
C VAL A 89 4.74 0.15 10.68
N ILE A 90 3.99 1.19 11.06
CA ILE A 90 3.28 1.25 12.35
C ILE A 90 2.26 0.11 12.45
N THR A 91 1.44 -0.07 11.43
CA THR A 91 0.43 -1.13 11.41
C THR A 91 1.07 -2.52 11.40
N TRP A 92 2.16 -2.70 10.68
CA TRP A 92 2.95 -3.92 10.70
C TRP A 92 3.50 -4.24 12.11
N ALA A 93 4.15 -3.28 12.76
CA ALA A 93 4.71 -3.45 14.10
C ALA A 93 3.65 -3.80 15.15
N ILE A 94 2.49 -3.12 15.09
CA ILE A 94 1.38 -3.41 16.00
C ILE A 94 0.81 -4.81 15.73
N GLN A 95 0.73 -5.22 14.50
CA GLN A 95 0.14 -6.51 14.13
C GLN A 95 1.06 -7.70 14.42
N LEU A 96 2.39 -7.51 14.38
CA LEU A 96 3.36 -8.53 14.81
C LEU A 96 3.14 -9.01 16.25
N THR A 97 2.68 -8.10 17.12
CA THR A 97 2.40 -8.43 18.53
C THR A 97 1.05 -9.12 18.76
N ARG A 98 0.30 -9.43 17.68
CA ARG A 98 -1.12 -9.81 17.77
C ARG A 98 -1.50 -11.07 16.98
N PHE A 99 -0.55 -11.94 16.69
CA PHE A 99 -0.81 -13.25 16.09
C PHE A 99 -1.39 -14.26 17.11
N ASP A 100 -2.37 -13.82 17.92
CA ASP A 100 -3.03 -14.67 18.92
C ASP A 100 -4.35 -15.20 18.38
N GLY A 101 -4.53 -16.54 18.43
CA GLY A 101 -5.77 -17.22 18.10
C GLY A 101 -5.73 -17.98 16.76
N GLU A 102 -6.91 -18.28 16.22
CA GLU A 102 -7.04 -19.01 14.94
C GLU A 102 -6.59 -18.16 13.76
N PRO A 103 -5.88 -18.76 12.77
CA PRO A 103 -5.40 -18.05 11.59
C PRO A 103 -6.56 -17.44 10.80
N LYS A 104 -6.56 -16.11 10.66
CA LYS A 104 -7.55 -15.36 9.90
C LYS A 104 -6.94 -14.82 8.62
N PHE A 105 -7.74 -14.69 7.58
CA PHE A 105 -7.31 -14.11 6.30
C PHE A 105 -6.70 -12.69 6.47
N THR A 106 -7.16 -11.95 7.50
CA THR A 106 -6.63 -10.63 7.85
C THR A 106 -5.16 -10.65 8.30
N TRP A 107 -4.58 -11.80 8.64
CA TRP A 107 -3.15 -11.94 8.97
C TRP A 107 -2.24 -11.69 7.77
N GLY A 108 -2.76 -11.85 6.55
CA GLY A 108 -2.03 -11.52 5.33
C GLY A 108 -1.87 -10.01 5.07
N LEU A 109 -2.68 -9.17 5.73
CA LEU A 109 -2.64 -7.72 5.51
C LEU A 109 -1.31 -7.05 5.91
N PRO A 110 -0.65 -7.42 7.04
CA PRO A 110 0.66 -6.88 7.38
C PRO A 110 1.75 -7.22 6.36
N LEU A 111 1.58 -8.34 5.65
CA LEU A 111 2.51 -8.75 4.60
C LEU A 111 2.42 -7.84 3.36
N VAL A 112 1.19 -7.48 2.99
CA VAL A 112 0.93 -6.71 1.77
C VAL A 112 1.41 -5.27 1.87
N GLY A 113 1.27 -4.63 3.02
CA GLY A 113 1.67 -3.23 3.22
C GLY A 113 3.16 -2.98 2.96
N PRO A 114 4.07 -3.63 3.67
CA PRO A 114 5.51 -3.52 3.43
C PRO A 114 5.91 -3.95 2.02
N MET A 115 5.28 -4.97 1.44
CA MET A 115 5.59 -5.44 0.08
C MET A 115 5.29 -4.36 -0.98
N ILE A 116 4.16 -3.66 -0.85
CA ILE A 116 3.83 -2.56 -1.77
C ILE A 116 4.77 -1.37 -1.53
N SER A 117 5.10 -1.07 -0.26
CA SER A 117 6.07 -0.03 0.06
C SER A 117 7.45 -0.34 -0.53
N ALA A 118 7.88 -1.60 -0.53
CA ALA A 118 9.11 -2.04 -1.16
C ALA A 118 9.10 -1.79 -2.68
N SER A 119 8.02 -2.16 -3.36
CA SER A 119 7.86 -1.94 -4.80
C SER A 119 7.88 -0.45 -5.16
N VAL A 120 7.15 0.39 -4.41
CA VAL A 120 7.12 1.84 -4.62
C VAL A 120 8.48 2.47 -4.36
N SER A 121 9.21 2.00 -3.34
CA SER A 121 10.59 2.45 -3.05
C SER A 121 11.55 2.10 -4.18
N GLY A 122 11.40 0.95 -4.81
CA GLY A 122 12.23 0.56 -5.96
C GLY A 122 12.10 1.54 -7.13
N TRP A 123 10.88 1.99 -7.43
CA TRP A 123 10.67 3.01 -8.45
C TRP A 123 11.19 4.38 -8.02
N LEU A 124 11.02 4.77 -6.74
CA LEU A 124 11.54 6.04 -6.22
C LEU A 124 13.08 6.08 -6.22
N ALA A 125 13.74 4.93 -6.11
CA ALA A 125 15.20 4.86 -6.16
C ALA A 125 15.75 5.32 -7.51
N ASN A 126 15.03 5.07 -8.61
CA ASN A 126 15.41 5.54 -9.93
C ASN A 126 15.29 7.05 -10.07
N ASP A 127 14.28 7.67 -9.42
CA ASP A 127 13.99 9.10 -9.56
C ASP A 127 14.74 9.97 -8.53
N TYR A 128 14.91 9.46 -7.29
CA TYR A 128 15.35 10.24 -6.13
C TYR A 128 16.62 9.70 -5.44
N GLY A 129 17.16 8.58 -5.92
CA GLY A 129 18.46 8.07 -5.50
C GLY A 129 18.46 6.88 -4.53
N PRO A 130 19.67 6.42 -4.12
CA PRO A 130 19.90 5.11 -3.52
C PRO A 130 19.28 4.93 -2.12
N LEU A 131 18.92 5.99 -1.42
CA LEU A 131 18.25 5.92 -0.12
C LEU A 131 16.95 5.08 -0.20
N TYR A 132 16.17 5.31 -1.26
CA TYR A 132 14.91 4.59 -1.46
C TYR A 132 15.14 3.11 -1.79
N HIS A 133 16.26 2.77 -2.39
CA HIS A 133 16.64 1.36 -2.60
C HIS A 133 16.88 0.64 -1.27
N VAL A 134 17.60 1.28 -0.33
CA VAL A 134 17.80 0.75 1.02
C VAL A 134 16.47 0.60 1.75
N MET A 135 15.60 1.63 1.70
CA MET A 135 14.27 1.57 2.30
C MET A 135 13.43 0.43 1.72
N GLY A 136 13.46 0.26 0.39
CA GLY A 136 12.78 -0.83 -0.29
C GLY A 136 13.26 -2.21 0.16
N THR A 137 14.55 -2.38 0.33
CA THR A 137 15.15 -3.61 0.86
C THR A 137 14.68 -3.90 2.29
N VAL A 138 14.64 -2.88 3.15
CA VAL A 138 14.12 -3.02 4.52
C VAL A 138 12.65 -3.44 4.51
N PHE A 139 11.81 -2.79 3.73
CA PHE A 139 10.40 -3.14 3.60
C PHE A 139 10.19 -4.57 3.06
N PHE A 140 11.02 -5.00 2.11
CA PHE A 140 10.99 -6.36 1.60
C PHE A 140 11.27 -7.38 2.70
N PHE A 141 12.33 -7.17 3.50
CA PHE A 141 12.64 -8.06 4.62
C PHE A 141 11.57 -8.03 5.71
N MET A 142 10.96 -6.89 6.00
CA MET A 142 9.81 -6.79 6.90
C MET A 142 8.66 -7.68 6.42
N SER A 143 8.35 -7.65 5.12
CA SER A 143 7.33 -8.51 4.52
C SER A 143 7.70 -10.00 4.66
N LEU A 144 8.95 -10.36 4.42
CA LEU A 144 9.43 -11.74 4.50
C LEU A 144 9.34 -12.30 5.94
N VAL A 145 9.75 -11.51 6.93
CA VAL A 145 9.67 -11.89 8.35
C VAL A 145 8.24 -12.16 8.79
N THR A 146 7.27 -11.44 8.28
CA THR A 146 5.85 -11.69 8.59
C THR A 146 5.27 -12.87 7.82
N ALA A 147 5.80 -13.21 6.65
CA ALA A 147 5.38 -14.39 5.90
C ALA A 147 5.64 -15.69 6.68
N VAL A 148 6.79 -15.79 7.33
CA VAL A 148 7.18 -17.01 8.08
C VAL A 148 6.14 -17.42 9.13
N PRO A 149 5.75 -16.59 10.11
CA PRO A 149 4.75 -16.99 11.10
C PRO A 149 3.34 -17.17 10.51
N THR A 150 3.03 -16.53 9.39
CA THR A 150 1.72 -16.64 8.74
C THR A 150 1.55 -17.99 8.03
N PHE A 151 2.63 -18.54 7.46
CA PHE A 151 2.58 -19.78 6.69
C PHE A 151 3.16 -20.99 7.43
N ALA A 152 3.82 -20.80 8.58
CA ALA A 152 4.41 -21.88 9.39
C ALA A 152 3.41 -22.50 10.41
N ARG A 153 2.19 -21.99 10.51
CA ARG A 153 1.09 -22.51 11.33
C ARG A 153 0.00 -23.09 10.44
#